data_96ea6136e9552c3439bb76ae86191a97
#
_entry.id   96ea6136e9552c3439bb76ae86191a97
#
_cell.length_a   1.000
_cell.length_b   1.000
_cell.length_c   1.000
_cell.angle_alpha   90.00
_cell.angle_beta   90.00
_cell.angle_gamma   90.00
#
_symmetry.space_group_name_H-M   'P 1'
#
loop_
_entity.id
_entity.type
_entity.pdbx_description
1 polymer ?
#
loop_
_entity_poly.entity_id
_entity_poly.type
_entity_poly.pdbx_seq_one_letter_code
_entity_poly.pdbx_strand_id
1 'polypeptide(L)'
;AVHTTAHTIRPSLEFVKTKPGTSIVSSVFLMLLADRVLVYGDCAVNPDPNAQQLADIAISSADTAAMFGIEPRVAMLSWSTGASGGGADVDKVRTATELVRERRPDLKVDGPIQYDAAVDLDVARSKLPGSSVAGSATVFVFPDLNTGNNTYKAVQRSADAVAVGPVLQGLNQPVNDLSRGATVIDIVNTIAITAVQVGADRAADSATG
;
A
#
# COMPACT_ATOMS: atom_id res chain seq x y z
N ALA A 1 -8.55 -10.86 -18.52
CA ALA A 1 -9.05 -9.63 -19.18
C ALA A 1 -8.49 -9.48 -20.59
N VAL A 2 -9.27 -8.93 -21.52
CA VAL A 2 -8.83 -8.64 -22.90
C VAL A 2 -8.26 -7.23 -23.02
N HIS A 3 -8.60 -6.37 -22.06
CA HIS A 3 -8.23 -4.95 -22.00
C HIS A 3 -7.14 -4.68 -20.96
N THR A 4 -6.61 -3.45 -20.97
CA THR A 4 -5.69 -2.98 -19.94
C THR A 4 -6.42 -2.82 -18.59
N THR A 5 -5.69 -2.92 -17.49
CA THR A 5 -6.22 -2.68 -16.13
C THR A 5 -6.96 -1.36 -16.04
N ALA A 6 -6.38 -0.26 -16.56
CA ALA A 6 -7.02 1.04 -16.58
C ALA A 6 -8.41 1.03 -17.27
N HIS A 7 -8.56 0.30 -18.38
CA HIS A 7 -9.83 0.18 -19.08
C HIS A 7 -10.85 -0.65 -18.30
N THR A 8 -10.39 -1.72 -17.65
CA THR A 8 -11.24 -2.62 -16.86
C THR A 8 -11.76 -1.96 -15.57
N ILE A 9 -10.93 -1.11 -14.93
CA ILE A 9 -11.28 -0.45 -13.67
C ILE A 9 -12.19 0.78 -13.90
N ARG A 10 -12.16 1.40 -15.08
CA ARG A 10 -12.90 2.63 -15.36
C ARG A 10 -14.39 2.60 -14.96
N PRO A 11 -15.19 1.57 -15.27
CA PRO A 11 -16.58 1.49 -14.81
C PRO A 11 -16.72 1.52 -13.28
N SER A 12 -15.78 0.89 -12.57
CA SER A 12 -15.79 0.90 -11.09
C SER A 12 -15.56 2.30 -10.55
N LEU A 13 -14.68 3.09 -11.17
CA LEU A 13 -14.47 4.49 -10.79
C LEU A 13 -15.71 5.35 -11.04
N GLU A 14 -16.43 5.08 -12.11
CA GLU A 14 -17.62 5.86 -12.50
C GLU A 14 -18.86 5.53 -11.64
N PHE A 15 -19.08 4.26 -11.33
CA PHE A 15 -20.30 3.78 -10.67
C PHE A 15 -20.10 3.48 -9.17
N VAL A 16 -19.03 2.82 -8.78
CA VAL A 16 -18.75 2.47 -7.38
C VAL A 16 -18.24 3.69 -6.61
N LYS A 17 -17.38 4.52 -7.24
CA LYS A 17 -16.76 5.72 -6.66
C LYS A 17 -15.85 5.42 -5.46
N THR A 18 -15.16 6.44 -4.97
CA THR A 18 -14.29 6.35 -3.79
C THR A 18 -15.07 6.44 -2.50
N LYS A 19 -14.52 5.86 -1.44
CA LYS A 19 -15.00 6.04 -0.07
C LYS A 19 -14.94 7.53 0.35
N PRO A 20 -15.85 8.01 1.21
CA PRO A 20 -15.75 9.35 1.77
C PRO A 20 -14.37 9.61 2.40
N GLY A 21 -13.79 10.77 2.11
CA GLY A 21 -12.47 11.15 2.63
C GLY A 21 -11.27 10.56 1.87
N THR A 22 -11.49 9.74 0.83
CA THR A 22 -10.45 9.20 -0.04
C THR A 22 -10.54 9.86 -1.41
N SER A 23 -9.47 10.51 -1.86
CA SER A 23 -9.46 11.28 -3.11
C SER A 23 -9.17 10.42 -4.34
N ILE A 24 -8.52 9.26 -4.17
CA ILE A 24 -8.11 8.38 -5.27
C ILE A 24 -8.29 6.90 -4.94
N VAL A 25 -8.43 6.11 -5.99
CA VAL A 25 -8.30 4.65 -5.93
C VAL A 25 -6.82 4.29 -6.08
N SER A 26 -6.34 3.36 -5.29
CA SER A 26 -4.98 2.83 -5.35
C SER A 26 -4.98 1.30 -5.25
N SER A 27 -3.81 0.72 -5.19
CA SER A 27 -3.68 -0.74 -5.08
C SER A 27 -2.61 -1.14 -4.09
N VAL A 28 -2.73 -2.35 -3.55
CA VAL A 28 -1.65 -3.00 -2.83
C VAL A 28 -1.35 -4.38 -3.43
N PHE A 29 -0.11 -4.82 -3.25
CA PHE A 29 0.28 -6.22 -3.36
C PHE A 29 0.58 -6.77 -1.97
N LEU A 30 0.02 -7.93 -1.66
CA LEU A 30 0.43 -8.74 -0.53
C LEU A 30 1.65 -9.56 -0.97
N MET A 31 2.80 -9.25 -0.38
CA MET A 31 4.06 -9.94 -0.67
C MET A 31 4.28 -11.02 0.38
N LEU A 32 4.03 -12.28 -0.02
CA LEU A 32 4.19 -13.43 0.86
C LEU A 32 5.63 -13.91 0.76
N LEU A 33 6.41 -13.63 1.80
CA LEU A 33 7.75 -14.15 1.98
C LEU A 33 7.70 -15.44 2.83
N ALA A 34 8.83 -16.11 2.98
CA ALA A 34 8.88 -17.38 3.71
C ALA A 34 8.46 -17.28 5.18
N ASP A 35 8.68 -16.13 5.81
CA ASP A 35 8.50 -15.90 7.25
C ASP A 35 7.47 -14.80 7.59
N ARG A 36 7.01 -14.03 6.60
CA ARG A 36 6.16 -12.86 6.84
C ARG A 36 5.38 -12.43 5.59
N VAL A 37 4.34 -11.64 5.80
CA VAL A 37 3.60 -10.96 4.73
C VAL A 37 3.84 -9.45 4.84
N LEU A 38 4.19 -8.83 3.72
CA LEU A 38 4.34 -7.38 3.60
C LEU A 38 3.28 -6.82 2.65
N VAL A 39 2.89 -5.57 2.87
CA VAL A 39 1.91 -4.85 2.04
C VAL A 39 2.62 -3.75 1.28
N TYR A 40 2.58 -3.79 -0.05
CA TYR A 40 3.23 -2.83 -0.94
C TYR A 40 2.19 -2.00 -1.70
N GLY A 41 2.18 -0.70 -1.51
CA GLY A 41 1.26 0.25 -2.15
C GLY A 41 1.93 1.58 -2.55
N ASP A 42 1.55 2.23 -3.62
CA ASP A 42 0.82 1.75 -4.79
C ASP A 42 1.82 1.16 -5.82
N CYS A 43 1.43 0.06 -6.44
CA CYS A 43 2.32 -0.60 -7.39
C CYS A 43 1.67 -0.81 -8.78
N ALA A 44 0.43 -0.33 -9.00
CA ALA A 44 -0.29 -0.63 -10.25
C ALA A 44 -1.18 0.48 -10.81
N VAL A 45 -1.56 1.52 -10.05
CA VAL A 45 -2.63 2.45 -10.44
C VAL A 45 -2.12 3.88 -10.66
N ASN A 46 -1.45 4.49 -9.67
CA ASN A 46 -1.13 5.93 -9.70
C ASN A 46 0.32 6.19 -10.12
N PRO A 47 0.55 6.79 -11.32
CA PRO A 47 1.91 6.99 -11.83
C PRO A 47 2.77 7.90 -10.95
N ASP A 48 2.24 9.06 -10.55
CA ASP A 48 2.95 10.06 -9.75
C ASP A 48 1.96 10.77 -8.81
N PRO A 49 1.64 10.17 -7.65
CA PRO A 49 0.75 10.79 -6.68
C PRO A 49 1.39 12.02 -6.03
N ASN A 50 0.61 13.08 -5.84
CA ASN A 50 1.05 14.21 -5.00
C ASN A 50 1.01 13.83 -3.51
N ALA A 51 1.46 14.73 -2.62
CA ALA A 51 1.55 14.45 -1.18
C ALA A 51 0.21 14.06 -0.54
N GLN A 52 -0.89 14.73 -0.94
CA GLN A 52 -2.23 14.41 -0.45
C GLN A 52 -2.68 13.01 -0.89
N GLN A 53 -2.48 12.71 -2.17
CA GLN A 53 -2.80 11.40 -2.74
C GLN A 53 -1.94 10.28 -2.13
N LEU A 54 -0.66 10.57 -1.88
CA LEU A 54 0.25 9.62 -1.26
C LEU A 54 -0.16 9.33 0.20
N ALA A 55 -0.67 10.33 0.93
CA ALA A 55 -1.27 10.13 2.26
C ALA A 55 -2.54 9.26 2.18
N ASP A 56 -3.40 9.45 1.17
CA ASP A 56 -4.57 8.59 0.96
C ASP A 56 -4.17 7.14 0.68
N ILE A 57 -3.14 6.93 -0.15
CA ILE A 57 -2.58 5.60 -0.42
C ILE A 57 -2.09 4.95 0.87
N ALA A 58 -1.37 5.69 1.71
CA ALA A 58 -0.84 5.19 2.97
C ALA A 58 -1.94 4.75 3.94
N ILE A 59 -2.97 5.59 4.13
CA ILE A 59 -4.11 5.31 5.00
C ILE A 59 -4.88 4.08 4.48
N SER A 60 -5.21 4.06 3.19
CA SER A 60 -5.89 2.91 2.59
C SER A 60 -5.07 1.61 2.67
N SER A 61 -3.74 1.70 2.52
CA SER A 61 -2.86 0.54 2.64
C SER A 61 -2.77 0.02 4.07
N ALA A 62 -2.79 0.91 5.08
CA ALA A 62 -2.84 0.53 6.48
C ALA A 62 -4.17 -0.17 6.83
N ASP A 63 -5.29 0.38 6.37
CA ASP A 63 -6.61 -0.21 6.60
C ASP A 63 -6.72 -1.59 5.90
N THR A 64 -6.17 -1.70 4.68
CA THR A 64 -6.11 -2.99 3.97
C THR A 64 -5.23 -4.00 4.73
N ALA A 65 -4.07 -3.59 5.24
CA ALA A 65 -3.21 -4.46 6.05
C ALA A 65 -3.96 -4.99 7.29
N ALA A 66 -4.63 -4.09 8.03
CA ALA A 66 -5.42 -4.45 9.21
C ALA A 66 -6.55 -5.43 8.87
N MET A 67 -7.23 -5.24 7.75
CA MET A 67 -8.29 -6.14 7.24
C MET A 67 -7.79 -7.57 7.04
N PHE A 68 -6.52 -7.74 6.63
CA PHE A 68 -5.86 -9.04 6.49
C PHE A 68 -5.16 -9.53 7.77
N GLY A 69 -5.39 -8.88 8.92
CA GLY A 69 -4.80 -9.26 10.21
C GLY A 69 -3.33 -8.88 10.36
N ILE A 70 -2.82 -7.99 9.52
CA ILE A 70 -1.45 -7.49 9.57
C ILE A 70 -1.45 -6.18 10.37
N GLU A 71 -0.73 -6.12 11.48
CA GLU A 71 -0.57 -4.86 12.23
C GLU A 71 0.11 -3.81 11.34
N PRO A 72 -0.54 -2.66 11.05
CA PRO A 72 0.03 -1.68 10.13
C PRO A 72 1.15 -0.89 10.81
N ARG A 73 2.36 -1.03 10.29
CA ARG A 73 3.53 -0.18 10.55
C ARG A 73 3.98 0.37 9.21
N VAL A 74 3.62 1.63 8.95
CA VAL A 74 3.68 2.23 7.61
C VAL A 74 5.01 2.95 7.39
N ALA A 75 5.79 2.48 6.43
CA ALA A 75 7.01 3.13 5.95
C ALA A 75 6.70 3.93 4.68
N MET A 76 6.81 5.26 4.75
CA MET A 76 6.70 6.14 3.61
C MET A 76 8.06 6.23 2.91
N LEU A 77 8.21 5.48 1.82
CA LEU A 77 9.50 5.23 1.20
C LEU A 77 10.06 6.42 0.42
N SER A 78 11.36 6.57 0.54
CA SER A 78 12.16 7.57 -0.19
C SER A 78 13.59 7.05 -0.35
N TRP A 79 14.36 7.68 -1.24
CA TRP A 79 15.81 7.47 -1.30
C TRP A 79 16.54 8.13 -0.12
N SER A 80 15.85 8.92 0.70
CA SER A 80 16.36 9.59 1.92
C SER A 80 15.71 9.02 3.17
N THR A 81 16.45 9.02 4.27
CA THR A 81 15.93 8.67 5.62
C THR A 81 16.00 9.89 6.53
N GLY A 82 14.85 10.31 7.07
CA GLY A 82 14.74 11.49 7.95
C GLY A 82 15.21 12.77 7.25
N ALA A 83 16.22 13.42 7.82
CA ALA A 83 16.80 14.66 7.30
C ALA A 83 18.08 14.45 6.45
N SER A 84 18.41 13.20 6.07
CA SER A 84 19.66 12.89 5.37
C SER A 84 19.74 13.44 3.94
N GLY A 85 18.61 13.73 3.31
CA GLY A 85 18.51 14.29 1.97
C GLY A 85 17.38 15.30 1.84
N GLY A 86 17.33 15.99 0.70
CA GLY A 86 16.31 16.99 0.38
C GLY A 86 16.00 17.01 -1.10
N GLY A 87 14.99 17.78 -1.47
CA GLY A 87 14.48 17.91 -2.84
C GLY A 87 13.02 17.55 -2.95
N ALA A 88 12.42 17.86 -4.08
CA ALA A 88 10.96 17.78 -4.30
C ALA A 88 10.37 16.39 -3.96
N ASP A 89 11.07 15.31 -4.32
CA ASP A 89 10.59 13.94 -4.06
C ASP A 89 10.61 13.62 -2.57
N VAL A 90 11.67 14.04 -1.84
CA VAL A 90 11.77 13.85 -0.39
C VAL A 90 10.75 14.70 0.34
N ASP A 91 10.54 15.94 -0.09
CA ASP A 91 9.56 16.87 0.50
C ASP A 91 8.14 16.39 0.28
N LYS A 92 7.83 15.81 -0.88
CA LYS A 92 6.54 15.15 -1.16
C LYS A 92 6.26 14.05 -0.12
N VAL A 93 7.22 13.16 0.11
CA VAL A 93 7.08 12.06 1.08
C VAL A 93 6.97 12.57 2.51
N ARG A 94 7.77 13.58 2.89
CA ARG A 94 7.71 14.21 4.22
C ARG A 94 6.33 14.82 4.47
N THR A 95 5.83 15.62 3.54
CA THR A 95 4.50 16.23 3.63
C THR A 95 3.40 15.17 3.70
N ALA A 96 3.48 14.12 2.90
CA ALA A 96 2.53 13.01 2.96
C ALA A 96 2.55 12.31 4.32
N THR A 97 3.73 12.10 4.92
CA THR A 97 3.87 11.50 6.25
C THR A 97 3.22 12.37 7.34
N GLU A 98 3.41 13.67 7.28
CA GLU A 98 2.78 14.63 8.20
C GLU A 98 1.24 14.61 8.07
N LEU A 99 0.73 14.60 6.84
CA LEU A 99 -0.71 14.49 6.57
C LEU A 99 -1.31 13.19 7.11
N VAL A 100 -0.59 12.06 7.02
CA VAL A 100 -1.06 10.80 7.62
C VAL A 100 -1.13 10.92 9.14
N ARG A 101 -0.10 11.47 9.78
CA ARG A 101 -0.07 11.67 11.24
C ARG A 101 -1.18 12.58 11.74
N GLU A 102 -1.49 13.63 10.98
CA GLU A 102 -2.59 14.56 11.30
C GLU A 102 -3.96 13.87 11.18
N ARG A 103 -4.18 13.13 10.10
CA ARG A 103 -5.49 12.53 9.78
C ARG A 103 -5.75 11.23 10.53
N ARG A 104 -4.70 10.46 10.84
CA ARG A 104 -4.73 9.15 11.50
C ARG A 104 -3.65 9.04 12.58
N PRO A 105 -3.81 9.78 13.70
CA PRO A 105 -2.84 9.79 14.80
C PRO A 105 -2.71 8.42 15.51
N ASP A 106 -3.63 7.50 15.26
CA ASP A 106 -3.60 6.11 15.72
C ASP A 106 -2.62 5.24 14.94
N LEU A 107 -2.26 5.61 13.70
CA LEU A 107 -1.37 4.82 12.86
C LEU A 107 0.11 5.02 13.22
N LYS A 108 0.84 3.91 13.28
CA LYS A 108 2.30 3.94 13.31
C LYS A 108 2.81 4.22 11.91
N VAL A 109 3.26 5.46 11.65
CA VAL A 109 3.78 5.88 10.36
C VAL A 109 5.10 6.63 10.51
N ASP A 110 6.06 6.32 9.64
CA ASP A 110 7.35 7.02 9.58
C ASP A 110 7.80 7.23 8.12
N GLY A 111 8.50 8.35 7.90
CA GLY A 111 8.98 8.75 6.60
C GLY A 111 9.47 10.21 6.58
N PRO A 112 10.30 10.57 5.58
CA PRO A 112 10.84 9.67 4.54
C PRO A 112 11.81 8.64 5.13
N ILE A 113 11.77 7.41 4.59
CA ILE A 113 12.60 6.30 5.05
C ILE A 113 13.06 5.43 3.88
N GLN A 114 14.32 5.01 3.88
CA GLN A 114 14.84 4.07 2.90
C GLN A 114 14.37 2.64 3.20
N TYR A 115 14.31 1.80 2.18
CA TYR A 115 13.82 0.43 2.30
C TYR A 115 14.64 -0.41 3.29
N ASP A 116 15.98 -0.29 3.27
CA ASP A 116 16.86 -0.97 4.20
C ASP A 116 16.57 -0.60 5.66
N ALA A 117 16.40 0.70 5.93
CA ALA A 117 16.05 1.20 7.27
C ALA A 117 14.64 0.78 7.70
N ALA A 118 13.72 0.54 6.76
CA ALA A 118 12.37 0.08 7.07
C ALA A 118 12.32 -1.41 7.49
N VAL A 119 13.25 -2.25 7.01
CA VAL A 119 13.20 -3.72 7.23
C VAL A 119 14.29 -4.25 8.15
N ASP A 120 15.41 -3.55 8.32
CA ASP A 120 16.57 -3.98 9.09
C ASP A 120 16.71 -3.20 10.38
N LEU A 121 16.69 -3.91 11.52
CA LEU A 121 16.74 -3.30 12.86
C LEU A 121 18.07 -2.58 13.15
N ASP A 122 19.18 -3.07 12.65
CA ASP A 122 20.49 -2.45 12.93
C ASP A 122 20.65 -1.18 12.11
N VAL A 123 20.20 -1.17 10.86
CA VAL A 123 20.11 0.03 10.03
C VAL A 123 19.14 1.04 10.65
N ALA A 124 17.99 0.60 11.12
CA ALA A 124 17.00 1.44 11.79
C ALA A 124 17.55 2.13 13.03
N ARG A 125 18.22 1.39 13.90
CA ARG A 125 18.87 1.95 15.11
C ARG A 125 19.89 3.04 14.79
N SER A 126 20.59 2.89 13.67
CA SER A 126 21.58 3.87 13.23
C SER A 126 20.95 5.11 12.58
N LYS A 127 19.95 4.91 11.70
CA LYS A 127 19.39 5.99 10.86
C LYS A 127 18.18 6.69 11.49
N LEU A 128 17.36 5.97 12.26
CA LEU A 128 16.10 6.47 12.87
C LEU A 128 15.90 5.90 14.28
N PRO A 129 16.78 6.23 15.24
CA PRO A 129 16.65 5.76 16.61
C PRO A 129 15.32 6.24 17.21
N GLY A 130 14.59 5.32 17.84
CA GLY A 130 13.29 5.61 18.47
C GLY A 130 12.07 5.55 17.57
N SER A 131 12.22 5.25 16.26
CA SER A 131 11.09 4.98 15.39
C SER A 131 10.33 3.72 15.81
N SER A 132 9.00 3.77 15.79
CA SER A 132 8.13 2.61 16.02
C SER A 132 7.86 1.79 14.74
N VAL A 133 8.39 2.22 13.61
CA VAL A 133 8.21 1.63 12.28
C VAL A 133 9.51 1.07 11.72
N ALA A 134 10.59 1.85 11.81
CA ALA A 134 11.88 1.47 11.26
C ALA A 134 12.36 0.11 11.78
N GLY A 135 12.86 -0.73 10.88
CA GLY A 135 13.32 -2.09 11.15
C GLY A 135 12.20 -3.12 11.34
N SER A 136 10.94 -2.70 11.34
CA SER A 136 9.79 -3.58 11.58
C SER A 136 8.57 -3.22 10.74
N ALA A 137 8.73 -2.47 9.66
CA ALA A 137 7.66 -2.06 8.77
C ALA A 137 6.92 -3.27 8.18
N THR A 138 5.61 -3.15 8.06
CA THR A 138 4.74 -4.15 7.44
C THR A 138 4.03 -3.61 6.21
N VAL A 139 3.88 -2.28 6.13
CA VAL A 139 3.27 -1.57 5.01
C VAL A 139 4.31 -0.62 4.41
N PHE A 140 4.52 -0.72 3.10
CA PHE A 140 5.50 0.06 2.35
C PHE A 140 4.79 0.89 1.31
N VAL A 141 4.86 2.21 1.42
CA VAL A 141 4.23 3.15 0.49
C VAL A 141 5.30 3.77 -0.39
N PHE A 142 5.17 3.51 -1.70
CA PHE A 142 6.13 3.97 -2.70
C PHE A 142 5.78 5.37 -3.21
N PRO A 143 6.78 6.24 -3.44
CA PRO A 143 6.54 7.63 -3.82
C PRO A 143 5.98 7.79 -5.23
N ASP A 144 6.16 6.80 -6.07
CA ASP A 144 5.70 6.76 -7.46
C ASP A 144 5.58 5.33 -7.99
N LEU A 145 4.91 5.18 -9.14
CA LEU A 145 4.64 3.88 -9.75
C LEU A 145 5.91 3.19 -10.28
N ASN A 146 6.90 3.95 -10.76
CA ASN A 146 8.15 3.35 -11.24
C ASN A 146 8.84 2.62 -10.11
N THR A 147 8.94 3.26 -8.94
CA THR A 147 9.53 2.68 -7.74
C THR A 147 8.72 1.47 -7.26
N GLY A 148 7.41 1.61 -7.09
CA GLY A 148 6.55 0.54 -6.57
C GLY A 148 6.48 -0.67 -7.50
N ASN A 149 6.22 -0.46 -8.79
CA ASN A 149 6.08 -1.54 -9.77
C ASN A 149 7.38 -2.33 -9.97
N ASN A 150 8.52 -1.65 -10.05
CA ASN A 150 9.81 -2.34 -10.19
C ASN A 150 10.21 -3.06 -8.90
N THR A 151 9.97 -2.45 -7.73
CA THR A 151 10.35 -3.05 -6.44
C THR A 151 9.58 -4.33 -6.15
N TYR A 152 8.24 -4.35 -6.30
CA TYR A 152 7.51 -5.59 -6.02
C TYR A 152 7.94 -6.73 -6.95
N LYS A 153 8.19 -6.44 -8.24
CA LYS A 153 8.68 -7.44 -9.20
C LYS A 153 10.09 -7.93 -8.85
N ALA A 154 10.97 -7.02 -8.44
CA ALA A 154 12.32 -7.38 -8.01
C ALA A 154 12.28 -8.30 -6.79
N VAL A 155 11.50 -7.94 -5.76
CA VAL A 155 11.33 -8.78 -4.55
C VAL A 155 10.70 -10.12 -4.91
N GLN A 156 9.64 -10.13 -5.73
CA GLN A 156 9.01 -11.36 -6.18
C GLN A 156 10.00 -12.32 -6.85
N ARG A 157 10.88 -11.79 -7.71
CA ARG A 157 11.82 -12.62 -8.49
C ARG A 157 13.10 -12.97 -7.74
N SER A 158 13.58 -12.08 -6.86
CA SER A 158 14.86 -12.24 -6.18
C SER A 158 14.76 -12.92 -4.81
N ALA A 159 13.61 -12.81 -4.15
CA ALA A 159 13.34 -13.39 -2.83
C ALA A 159 12.36 -14.58 -2.88
N ASP A 160 12.04 -15.07 -4.08
CA ASP A 160 11.06 -16.14 -4.30
C ASP A 160 9.71 -15.89 -3.59
N ALA A 161 9.33 -14.62 -3.50
CA ALA A 161 8.10 -14.20 -2.84
C ALA A 161 6.89 -14.40 -3.78
N VAL A 162 5.75 -14.78 -3.21
CA VAL A 162 4.48 -14.77 -3.95
C VAL A 162 3.85 -13.38 -3.83
N ALA A 163 3.65 -12.72 -4.97
CA ALA A 163 2.97 -11.42 -5.03
C ALA A 163 1.49 -11.63 -5.36
N VAL A 164 0.60 -11.34 -4.41
CA VAL A 164 -0.86 -11.45 -4.59
C VAL A 164 -1.45 -10.06 -4.75
N GLY A 165 -2.03 -9.78 -5.91
CA GLY A 165 -2.58 -8.47 -6.26
C GLY A 165 -2.65 -8.24 -7.77
N PRO A 166 -3.00 -7.02 -8.23
CA PRO A 166 -3.29 -5.87 -7.38
C PRO A 166 -4.64 -5.99 -6.66
N VAL A 167 -4.65 -5.73 -5.36
CA VAL A 167 -5.86 -5.57 -4.57
C VAL A 167 -6.23 -4.10 -4.58
N LEU A 168 -7.37 -3.74 -5.16
CA LEU A 168 -7.82 -2.36 -5.22
C LEU A 168 -8.35 -1.89 -3.87
N GLN A 169 -8.08 -0.64 -3.56
CA GLN A 169 -8.48 0.01 -2.32
C GLN A 169 -8.99 1.43 -2.54
N GLY A 170 -9.74 1.95 -1.58
CA GLY A 170 -10.33 3.29 -1.66
C GLY A 170 -11.68 3.35 -2.38
N LEU A 171 -12.24 2.24 -2.87
CA LEU A 171 -13.57 2.15 -3.47
C LEU A 171 -14.65 1.90 -2.42
N ASN A 172 -15.87 2.40 -2.64
CA ASN A 172 -17.04 2.15 -1.77
C ASN A 172 -17.44 0.68 -1.69
N GLN A 173 -17.15 -0.10 -2.74
CA GLN A 173 -17.38 -1.54 -2.77
C GLN A 173 -16.13 -2.23 -3.30
N PRO A 174 -15.81 -3.43 -2.82
CA PRO A 174 -14.66 -4.19 -3.31
C PRO A 174 -14.78 -4.52 -4.79
N VAL A 175 -13.78 -4.14 -5.55
CA VAL A 175 -13.59 -4.51 -6.95
C VAL A 175 -12.13 -4.86 -7.14
N ASN A 176 -11.83 -6.00 -7.73
CA ASN A 176 -10.47 -6.40 -8.06
C ASN A 176 -10.37 -6.83 -9.52
N ASP A 177 -9.24 -6.52 -10.15
CA ASP A 177 -8.93 -6.88 -11.53
C ASP A 177 -7.97 -8.08 -11.56
N LEU A 178 -7.98 -8.77 -12.66
CA LEU A 178 -7.10 -9.90 -12.95
C LEU A 178 -6.27 -9.62 -14.21
N SER A 179 -4.97 -9.91 -14.12
CA SER A 179 -4.07 -9.87 -15.27
C SER A 179 -4.57 -10.78 -16.41
N ARG A 180 -4.25 -10.43 -17.65
CA ARG A 180 -4.51 -11.26 -18.82
C ARG A 180 -3.84 -12.64 -18.76
N GLY A 181 -2.74 -12.75 -18.00
CA GLY A 181 -2.02 -13.99 -17.75
C GLY A 181 -2.37 -14.67 -16.42
N ALA A 182 -3.52 -14.31 -15.81
CA ALA A 182 -3.92 -14.88 -14.54
C ALA A 182 -4.13 -16.41 -14.65
N THR A 183 -3.54 -17.11 -13.69
CA THR A 183 -3.73 -18.57 -13.51
C THR A 183 -5.02 -18.84 -12.75
N VAL A 184 -5.44 -20.11 -12.69
CA VAL A 184 -6.59 -20.53 -11.86
C VAL A 184 -6.36 -20.17 -10.38
N ILE A 185 -5.12 -20.30 -9.89
CA ILE A 185 -4.75 -19.93 -8.51
C ILE A 185 -4.93 -18.43 -8.29
N ASP A 186 -4.52 -17.59 -9.24
CA ASP A 186 -4.70 -16.14 -9.13
C ASP A 186 -6.19 -15.76 -9.06
N ILE A 187 -7.02 -16.44 -9.84
CA ILE A 187 -8.49 -16.24 -9.83
C ILE A 187 -9.06 -16.63 -8.45
N VAL A 188 -8.70 -17.79 -7.93
CA VAL A 188 -9.17 -18.26 -6.61
C VAL A 188 -8.72 -17.30 -5.50
N ASN A 189 -7.47 -16.89 -5.51
CA ASN A 189 -6.94 -15.93 -4.53
C ASN A 189 -7.67 -14.59 -4.61
N THR A 190 -7.92 -14.07 -5.81
CA THR A 190 -8.64 -12.79 -6.00
C THR A 190 -10.08 -12.89 -5.50
N ILE A 191 -10.78 -14.00 -5.72
CA ILE A 191 -12.12 -14.25 -5.17
C ILE A 191 -12.08 -14.26 -3.64
N ALA A 192 -11.12 -14.97 -3.04
CA ALA A 192 -10.97 -15.05 -1.59
C ALA A 192 -10.68 -13.67 -0.97
N ILE A 193 -9.77 -12.90 -1.57
CA ILE A 193 -9.44 -11.53 -1.16
C ILE A 193 -10.68 -10.63 -1.22
N THR A 194 -11.42 -10.69 -2.33
CA THR A 194 -12.64 -9.88 -2.51
C THR A 194 -13.71 -10.25 -1.46
N ALA A 195 -13.84 -11.53 -1.12
CA ALA A 195 -14.74 -11.99 -0.08
C ALA A 195 -14.34 -11.45 1.32
N VAL A 196 -13.05 -11.40 1.64
CA VAL A 196 -12.55 -10.80 2.88
C VAL A 196 -12.86 -9.31 2.93
N GLN A 197 -12.63 -8.57 1.84
CA GLN A 197 -12.95 -7.15 1.75
C GLN A 197 -14.46 -6.88 2.00
N VAL A 198 -15.35 -7.67 1.39
CA VAL A 198 -16.82 -7.58 1.61
C VAL A 198 -17.17 -7.86 3.07
N GLY A 199 -16.55 -8.85 3.69
CA GLY A 199 -16.78 -9.20 5.09
C GLY A 199 -16.39 -8.07 6.05
N ALA A 200 -15.25 -7.43 5.82
CA ALA A 200 -14.76 -6.33 6.62
C ALA A 200 -15.63 -5.07 6.47
N ASP A 201 -16.06 -4.72 5.26
CA ASP A 201 -16.96 -3.58 5.04
C ASP A 201 -18.29 -3.78 5.77
N ARG A 202 -18.90 -4.98 5.71
CA ARG A 202 -20.14 -5.29 6.45
C ARG A 202 -19.97 -5.22 7.97
N ALA A 203 -18.83 -5.65 8.49
CA ALA A 203 -18.55 -5.55 9.92
C ALA A 203 -18.40 -4.09 10.37
N ALA A 204 -17.78 -3.23 9.57
CA ALA A 204 -17.67 -1.81 9.84
C ALA A 204 -19.04 -1.11 9.84
N ASP A 205 -19.89 -1.40 8.85
CA ASP A 205 -21.25 -0.84 8.75
C ASP A 205 -22.12 -1.24 9.95
N SER A 206 -21.99 -2.47 10.44
CA SER A 206 -22.75 -2.96 11.60
C SER A 206 -22.28 -2.38 12.94
N ALA A 207 -21.08 -1.84 13.03
CA ALA A 207 -20.54 -1.20 14.22
C ALA A 207 -20.89 0.28 14.34
N THR A 208 -21.36 0.90 13.27
CA THR A 208 -21.72 2.33 13.18
C THR A 208 -23.23 2.60 13.17
N GLY A 209 -24.08 1.58 13.12
CA GLY A 209 -25.55 1.63 13.17
C GLY A 209 -26.08 1.23 14.52
#